data_33df29aaa7bd34a93af7706251e288ad
#
_entry.id   33df29aaa7bd34a93af7706251e288ad
#
_cell.length_a   1.000
_cell.length_b   1.000
_cell.length_c   1.000
_cell.angle_alpha   90.00
_cell.angle_beta   90.00
_cell.angle_gamma   90.00
#
_symmetry.space_group_name_H-M   'P 1'
#
loop_
_entity.id
_entity.type
_entity.pdbx_description
1 polymer ?
#
loop_
_entity_poly.entity_id
_entity_poly.type
_entity_poly.pdbx_seq_one_letter_code
_entity_poly.pdbx_strand_id
1 'polypeptide(L)'
;MFKWNAPDGFFPFYIILLIFFHFSTENIYMPANSYEKPDYWSQKAFSEGYPARSVYKLKEIDEKFGMIKKNYTVLDLGAAPGSWTTFLLRKMEGSGKVVSCDLNPLSKSVKGDNLTFLQGDLNAPEIRNQIKALGPYDLVVCDAAPKTTGNRTVDTARSEQLVEMAVWYAQAMLKQGGNFAVKIFQNGDQQAILKSMREIFTSAKGFKPEACRSESFETYLVGINKK
;
A
#
# COMPACT_ATOMS: atom_id res chain seq x y z
N MET A 1 52.38 42.78 -23.68
CA MET A 1 53.16 42.90 -24.91
C MET A 1 53.43 41.50 -25.42
N PHE A 2 52.71 41.06 -26.34
CA PHE A 2 52.99 40.26 -27.53
C PHE A 2 51.66 39.81 -28.12
N LYS A 3 51.39 40.34 -29.29
CA LYS A 3 50.29 40.00 -30.20
C LYS A 3 50.54 38.64 -30.81
N TRP A 4 49.45 37.87 -31.02
CA TRP A 4 49.46 36.80 -31.98
C TRP A 4 48.34 36.98 -33.00
N ASN A 5 48.78 37.07 -34.28
CA ASN A 5 47.94 37.19 -35.46
C ASN A 5 47.62 35.75 -35.96
N ALA A 6 46.38 35.57 -36.41
CA ALA A 6 46.02 34.48 -37.31
C ALA A 6 46.49 34.73 -38.74
N PRO A 7 46.63 33.72 -39.54
CA PRO A 7 46.16 33.82 -40.90
C PRO A 7 45.22 32.67 -41.33
N ASP A 8 44.39 33.10 -42.27
CA ASP A 8 43.33 32.45 -42.98
C ASP A 8 43.67 31.11 -43.66
N GLY A 9 42.66 30.30 -43.83
CA GLY A 9 42.53 29.62 -45.09
C GLY A 9 42.22 28.14 -45.12
N PHE A 10 41.04 27.83 -45.60
CA PHE A 10 40.63 26.60 -46.33
C PHE A 10 40.19 25.37 -45.57
N PHE A 11 38.89 25.17 -45.60
CA PHE A 11 38.25 23.84 -45.69
C PHE A 11 38.70 23.07 -46.94
N PRO A 12 38.81 21.75 -46.92
CA PRO A 12 37.67 21.00 -47.42
C PRO A 12 37.38 19.58 -46.82
N PHE A 13 36.08 19.29 -46.84
CA PHE A 13 35.47 18.00 -47.20
C PHE A 13 35.76 16.70 -46.44
N TYR A 14 34.69 16.24 -45.74
CA TYR A 14 34.14 14.89 -45.70
C TYR A 14 35.08 13.69 -45.91
N ILE A 15 35.29 12.94 -44.82
CA ILE A 15 35.34 11.48 -44.88
C ILE A 15 34.45 10.99 -43.73
N ILE A 16 33.22 10.54 -44.07
CA ILE A 16 32.36 9.75 -43.23
C ILE A 16 32.98 8.37 -43.15
N LEU A 17 33.59 8.04 -42.01
CA LEU A 17 33.99 6.67 -41.72
C LEU A 17 32.81 5.98 -41.02
N LEU A 18 31.99 5.27 -41.84
CA LEU A 18 30.99 4.34 -41.37
C LEU A 18 31.70 3.16 -40.70
N ILE A 19 31.89 3.23 -39.40
CA ILE A 19 32.16 2.05 -38.58
C ILE A 19 30.84 1.39 -38.32
N PHE A 20 30.54 0.36 -39.14
CA PHE A 20 29.49 -0.61 -38.83
C PHE A 20 29.91 -1.37 -37.56
N PHE A 21 29.46 -0.92 -36.40
CA PHE A 21 29.38 -1.78 -35.25
C PHE A 21 28.24 -2.77 -35.53
N HIS A 22 28.62 -3.96 -35.88
CA HIS A 22 27.75 -5.13 -35.86
C HIS A 22 27.42 -5.42 -34.40
N PHE A 23 26.37 -4.77 -33.88
CA PHE A 23 25.74 -5.21 -32.64
C PHE A 23 25.02 -6.50 -32.97
N SER A 24 25.65 -7.58 -32.58
CA SER A 24 25.01 -8.88 -32.45
C SER A 24 23.83 -8.67 -31.48
N THR A 25 22.61 -8.67 -32.01
CA THR A 25 21.39 -8.75 -31.20
C THR A 25 21.31 -10.16 -30.66
N GLU A 26 22.11 -10.45 -29.64
CA GLU A 26 21.76 -11.55 -28.77
C GLU A 26 20.41 -11.18 -28.13
N ASN A 27 19.39 -11.93 -28.52
CA ASN A 27 18.11 -11.93 -27.85
C ASN A 27 18.35 -12.29 -26.39
N ILE A 28 18.55 -11.29 -25.53
CA ILE A 28 18.45 -11.46 -24.09
C ILE A 28 16.98 -11.81 -23.87
N TYR A 29 16.69 -13.09 -23.75
CA TYR A 29 15.41 -13.61 -23.29
C TYR A 29 15.21 -13.13 -21.85
N MET A 30 14.68 -11.92 -21.70
CA MET A 30 14.12 -11.50 -20.43
C MET A 30 12.87 -12.36 -20.20
N PRO A 31 12.79 -13.14 -19.12
CA PRO A 31 11.57 -13.83 -18.83
C PRO A 31 10.46 -12.78 -18.72
N ALA A 32 9.41 -12.95 -19.53
CA ALA A 32 8.26 -12.07 -19.52
C ALA A 32 7.78 -11.95 -18.07
N ASN A 33 7.85 -10.74 -17.53
CA ASN A 33 7.40 -10.46 -16.18
C ASN A 33 5.93 -10.88 -16.10
N SER A 34 5.61 -11.86 -15.26
CA SER A 34 4.24 -12.37 -15.07
C SER A 34 3.25 -11.28 -14.59
N TYR A 35 3.74 -10.06 -14.42
CA TYR A 35 3.00 -8.86 -14.06
C TYR A 35 2.44 -8.07 -15.26
N GLU A 36 2.80 -8.40 -16.50
CA GLU A 36 2.37 -7.65 -17.70
C GLU A 36 0.90 -7.87 -18.06
N LYS A 37 0.28 -8.97 -17.63
CA LYS A 37 -1.16 -9.19 -17.83
C LYS A 37 -1.85 -9.22 -16.46
N PRO A 38 -2.92 -8.41 -16.28
CA PRO A 38 -3.71 -8.46 -15.06
C PRO A 38 -4.23 -9.89 -14.83
N ASP A 39 -4.00 -10.44 -13.63
CA ASP A 39 -4.58 -11.73 -13.26
C ASP A 39 -6.12 -11.65 -13.14
N TYR A 40 -6.77 -12.81 -12.99
CA TYR A 40 -8.24 -12.89 -12.85
C TYR A 40 -8.78 -11.92 -11.80
N TRP A 41 -8.18 -11.86 -10.62
CA TRP A 41 -8.61 -10.99 -9.53
C TRP A 41 -8.46 -9.50 -9.87
N SER A 42 -7.40 -9.14 -10.59
CA SER A 42 -7.18 -7.77 -11.05
C SER A 42 -8.21 -7.37 -12.09
N GLN A 43 -8.49 -8.24 -13.09
CA GLN A 43 -9.52 -7.99 -14.11
C GLN A 43 -10.91 -7.84 -13.47
N LYS A 44 -11.25 -8.73 -12.53
CA LYS A 44 -12.49 -8.67 -11.77
C LYS A 44 -12.61 -7.37 -10.98
N ALA A 45 -11.54 -6.96 -10.27
CA ALA A 45 -11.54 -5.70 -9.53
C ALA A 45 -11.80 -4.50 -10.44
N PHE A 46 -11.13 -4.44 -11.59
CA PHE A 46 -11.32 -3.35 -12.56
C PHE A 46 -12.74 -3.32 -13.13
N SER A 47 -13.31 -4.48 -13.46
CA SER A 47 -14.70 -4.58 -13.94
C SER A 47 -15.73 -4.16 -12.89
N GLU A 48 -15.43 -4.36 -11.61
CA GLU A 48 -16.23 -3.89 -10.47
C GLU A 48 -15.94 -2.41 -10.08
N GLY A 49 -15.02 -1.74 -10.80
CA GLY A 49 -14.65 -0.35 -10.57
C GLY A 49 -13.77 -0.13 -9.34
N TYR A 50 -12.97 -1.12 -8.95
CA TYR A 50 -11.94 -0.96 -7.92
C TYR A 50 -10.57 -0.73 -8.56
N PRO A 51 -9.72 0.14 -7.97
CA PRO A 51 -8.38 0.42 -8.52
C PRO A 51 -7.41 -0.76 -8.49
N ALA A 52 -7.60 -1.74 -7.61
CA ALA A 52 -6.73 -2.91 -7.49
C ALA A 52 -7.42 -4.11 -6.84
N ARG A 53 -6.85 -5.31 -7.05
CA ARG A 53 -7.37 -6.58 -6.53
C ARG A 53 -7.34 -6.71 -5.00
N SER A 54 -6.57 -5.87 -4.31
CA SER A 54 -6.47 -5.91 -2.84
C SER A 54 -7.83 -5.74 -2.13
N VAL A 55 -8.83 -5.20 -2.81
CA VAL A 55 -10.21 -5.08 -2.31
C VAL A 55 -10.76 -6.39 -1.78
N TYR A 56 -10.49 -7.52 -2.46
CA TYR A 56 -11.03 -8.83 -2.07
C TYR A 56 -10.47 -9.30 -0.73
N LYS A 57 -9.27 -8.90 -0.37
CA LYS A 57 -8.67 -9.20 0.93
C LYS A 57 -9.47 -8.56 2.07
N LEU A 58 -9.84 -7.28 1.95
CA LEU A 58 -10.68 -6.60 2.94
C LEU A 58 -12.11 -7.15 2.95
N LYS A 59 -12.66 -7.50 1.77
CA LYS A 59 -13.97 -8.17 1.68
C LYS A 59 -14.01 -9.46 2.50
N GLU A 60 -13.05 -10.34 2.30
CA GLU A 60 -12.97 -11.61 3.03
C GLU A 60 -12.72 -11.42 4.53
N ILE A 61 -11.90 -10.41 4.92
CA ILE A 61 -11.72 -10.05 6.33
C ILE A 61 -13.05 -9.59 6.94
N ASP A 62 -13.79 -8.70 6.24
CA ASP A 62 -15.07 -8.21 6.72
C ASP A 62 -16.15 -9.30 6.75
N GLU A 63 -16.22 -10.16 5.75
CA GLU A 63 -17.11 -11.33 5.72
C GLU A 63 -16.88 -12.26 6.90
N LYS A 64 -15.62 -12.47 7.30
CA LYS A 64 -15.26 -13.34 8.41
C LYS A 64 -15.47 -12.72 9.79
N PHE A 65 -15.18 -11.45 9.94
CA PHE A 65 -15.10 -10.79 11.25
C PHE A 65 -16.19 -9.74 11.50
N GLY A 66 -16.91 -9.30 10.47
CA GLY A 66 -18.01 -8.32 10.58
C GLY A 66 -17.54 -6.97 11.08
N MET A 67 -16.39 -6.48 10.57
CA MET A 67 -15.69 -5.32 11.13
C MET A 67 -16.25 -3.98 10.68
N ILE A 68 -16.90 -3.93 9.51
CA ILE A 68 -17.34 -2.69 8.87
C ILE A 68 -18.82 -2.50 9.11
N LYS A 69 -19.21 -1.38 9.72
CA LYS A 69 -20.61 -1.04 9.99
C LYS A 69 -20.94 0.36 9.46
N LYS A 70 -22.22 0.60 9.15
CA LYS A 70 -22.70 1.95 8.82
C LYS A 70 -22.40 2.93 9.98
N ASN A 71 -22.21 4.18 9.65
CA ASN A 71 -21.91 5.29 10.57
C ASN A 71 -20.53 5.18 11.28
N TYR A 72 -19.66 4.24 10.91
CA TYR A 72 -18.30 4.17 11.45
C TYR A 72 -17.43 5.33 10.95
N THR A 73 -16.51 5.75 11.80
CA THR A 73 -15.34 6.54 11.39
C THR A 73 -14.18 5.56 11.19
N VAL A 74 -13.72 5.42 9.95
CA VAL A 74 -12.71 4.42 9.55
C VAL A 74 -11.43 5.12 9.13
N LEU A 75 -10.29 4.59 9.57
CA LEU A 75 -8.96 4.99 9.14
C LEU A 75 -8.34 3.91 8.24
N ASP A 76 -7.99 4.30 7.02
CA ASP A 76 -7.34 3.45 6.00
C ASP A 76 -5.89 3.91 5.81
N LEU A 77 -4.94 3.14 6.33
CA LEU A 77 -3.50 3.40 6.31
C LEU A 77 -2.82 2.66 5.15
N GLY A 78 -2.03 3.37 4.34
CA GLY A 78 -1.46 2.80 3.12
C GLY A 78 -2.53 2.60 2.05
N ALA A 79 -3.38 3.61 1.88
CA ALA A 79 -4.62 3.51 1.12
C ALA A 79 -4.44 3.40 -0.40
N ALA A 80 -3.35 3.97 -0.97
CA ALA A 80 -3.18 4.00 -2.43
C ALA A 80 -3.07 2.58 -3.04
N PRO A 81 -3.69 2.35 -4.19
CA PRO A 81 -4.41 3.28 -5.07
C PRO A 81 -5.87 3.56 -4.68
N GLY A 82 -6.38 3.06 -3.54
CA GLY A 82 -7.70 3.38 -3.01
C GLY A 82 -8.75 2.27 -3.11
N SER A 83 -8.33 1.01 -3.23
CA SER A 83 -9.26 -0.12 -3.33
C SER A 83 -10.01 -0.38 -2.02
N TRP A 84 -9.31 -0.32 -0.90
CA TRP A 84 -9.91 -0.45 0.42
C TRP A 84 -10.79 0.75 0.74
N THR A 85 -10.29 1.96 0.49
CA THR A 85 -11.08 3.21 0.60
C THR A 85 -12.40 3.11 -0.19
N THR A 86 -12.36 2.68 -1.46
CA THR A 86 -13.57 2.53 -2.30
C THR A 86 -14.54 1.51 -1.71
N PHE A 87 -14.04 0.38 -1.22
CA PHE A 87 -14.87 -0.64 -0.60
C PHE A 87 -15.55 -0.13 0.68
N LEU A 88 -14.80 0.56 1.54
CA LEU A 88 -15.32 1.17 2.77
C LEU A 88 -16.45 2.17 2.46
N LEU A 89 -16.22 3.08 1.52
CA LEU A 89 -17.22 4.07 1.09
C LEU A 89 -18.51 3.40 0.59
N ARG A 90 -18.39 2.38 -0.26
CA ARG A 90 -19.53 1.62 -0.79
C ARG A 90 -20.24 0.82 0.30
N LYS A 91 -19.50 0.12 1.16
CA LYS A 91 -20.06 -0.71 2.23
C LYS A 91 -20.83 0.11 3.26
N MET A 92 -20.37 1.33 3.54
CA MET A 92 -21.04 2.25 4.47
C MET A 92 -22.16 3.05 3.82
N GLU A 93 -22.36 2.95 2.49
CA GLU A 93 -23.46 3.58 1.76
C GLU A 93 -23.59 5.10 2.01
N GLY A 94 -22.46 5.81 2.01
CA GLY A 94 -22.39 7.25 2.25
C GLY A 94 -22.60 7.67 3.72
N SER A 95 -22.79 6.71 4.63
CA SER A 95 -22.86 7.00 6.07
C SER A 95 -21.47 6.94 6.71
N GLY A 96 -21.31 7.62 7.85
CA GLY A 96 -20.02 7.64 8.56
C GLY A 96 -18.95 8.45 7.85
N LYS A 97 -17.67 8.14 8.12
CA LYS A 97 -16.53 8.87 7.59
C LYS A 97 -15.38 7.91 7.27
N VAL A 98 -14.70 8.11 6.15
CA VAL A 98 -13.46 7.44 5.80
C VAL A 98 -12.32 8.46 5.77
N VAL A 99 -11.28 8.21 6.55
CA VAL A 99 -10.02 8.95 6.50
C VAL A 99 -8.98 8.01 5.93
N SER A 100 -8.39 8.37 4.79
CA SER A 100 -7.39 7.57 4.11
C SER A 100 -6.07 8.32 4.05
N CYS A 101 -4.95 7.62 4.25
CA CYS A 101 -3.62 8.22 4.20
C CYS A 101 -2.64 7.34 3.44
N ASP A 102 -1.84 7.95 2.56
CA ASP A 102 -0.75 7.30 1.80
C ASP A 102 0.28 8.33 1.34
N LEU A 103 1.51 7.88 1.07
CA LEU A 103 2.55 8.68 0.40
C LEU A 103 2.17 9.04 -1.04
N ASN A 104 1.46 8.12 -1.72
CA ASN A 104 1.03 8.28 -3.10
C ASN A 104 -0.43 8.75 -3.16
N PRO A 105 -0.82 9.46 -4.22
CA PRO A 105 -2.20 9.89 -4.39
C PRO A 105 -3.14 8.69 -4.64
N LEU A 106 -4.40 8.84 -4.26
CA LEU A 106 -5.44 7.92 -4.65
C LEU A 106 -5.72 8.00 -6.15
N SER A 107 -6.23 6.90 -6.72
CA SER A 107 -6.76 6.90 -8.08
C SER A 107 -7.85 7.95 -8.25
N LYS A 108 -7.90 8.61 -9.41
CA LYS A 108 -8.92 9.62 -9.74
C LYS A 108 -10.35 9.09 -9.67
N SER A 109 -10.52 7.77 -9.74
CA SER A 109 -11.83 7.10 -9.62
C SER A 109 -12.35 7.03 -8.18
N VAL A 110 -11.49 7.22 -7.18
CA VAL A 110 -11.87 7.18 -5.76
C VAL A 110 -12.49 8.50 -5.36
N LYS A 111 -13.78 8.49 -5.06
CA LYS A 111 -14.56 9.68 -4.70
C LYS A 111 -15.61 9.31 -3.66
N GLY A 112 -15.92 10.25 -2.77
CA GLY A 112 -16.99 10.16 -1.79
C GLY A 112 -17.06 11.43 -0.96
N ASP A 113 -18.26 11.91 -0.67
CA ASP A 113 -18.46 13.14 0.11
C ASP A 113 -18.04 12.98 1.56
N ASN A 114 -17.97 11.73 2.03
CA ASN A 114 -17.54 11.34 3.38
C ASN A 114 -16.09 10.84 3.41
N LEU A 115 -15.28 11.10 2.36
CA LEU A 115 -13.86 10.79 2.29
C LEU A 115 -13.00 12.01 2.63
N THR A 116 -12.04 11.81 3.53
CA THR A 116 -10.92 12.74 3.73
C THR A 116 -9.62 12.01 3.37
N PHE A 117 -8.89 12.49 2.39
CA PHE A 117 -7.59 11.94 2.00
C PHE A 117 -6.44 12.85 2.46
N LEU A 118 -5.48 12.26 3.14
CA LEU A 118 -4.24 12.90 3.59
C LEU A 118 -3.06 12.29 2.83
N GLN A 119 -2.39 13.08 2.02
CA GLN A 119 -1.18 12.63 1.34
C GLN A 119 0.04 12.94 2.19
N GLY A 120 0.75 11.91 2.67
CA GLY A 120 1.95 12.11 3.48
C GLY A 120 2.47 10.84 4.14
N ASP A 121 3.62 11.00 4.83
CA ASP A 121 4.23 9.92 5.58
C ASP A 121 3.49 9.71 6.91
N LEU A 122 3.04 8.48 7.15
CA LEU A 122 2.40 8.07 8.40
C LEU A 122 3.29 8.24 9.64
N ASN A 123 4.60 8.38 9.46
CA ASN A 123 5.53 8.66 10.55
C ASN A 123 5.71 10.16 10.81
N ALA A 124 5.29 11.04 9.89
CA ALA A 124 5.41 12.48 10.05
C ALA A 124 4.47 13.00 11.15
N PRO A 125 4.98 13.83 12.09
CA PRO A 125 4.16 14.39 13.18
C PRO A 125 2.95 15.17 12.67
N GLU A 126 3.07 15.87 11.57
CA GLU A 126 2.01 16.69 10.95
C GLU A 126 0.85 15.81 10.51
N ILE A 127 1.14 14.68 9.84
CA ILE A 127 0.14 13.70 9.39
C ILE A 127 -0.51 13.03 10.59
N ARG A 128 0.27 12.62 11.60
CA ARG A 128 -0.27 12.05 12.84
C ARG A 128 -1.24 12.98 13.54
N ASN A 129 -0.90 14.28 13.61
CA ASN A 129 -1.78 15.28 14.22
C ASN A 129 -3.06 15.50 13.41
N GLN A 130 -2.99 15.53 12.09
CA GLN A 130 -4.18 15.63 11.22
C GLN A 130 -5.07 14.41 11.38
N ILE A 131 -4.52 13.19 11.34
CA ILE A 131 -5.27 11.94 11.54
C ILE A 131 -5.93 11.95 12.92
N LYS A 132 -5.21 12.35 13.98
CA LYS A 132 -5.74 12.45 15.34
C LYS A 132 -6.91 13.42 15.44
N ALA A 133 -6.84 14.56 14.76
CA ALA A 133 -7.90 15.57 14.76
C ALA A 133 -9.19 15.10 14.07
N LEU A 134 -9.10 14.13 13.15
CA LEU A 134 -10.23 13.55 12.42
C LEU A 134 -10.88 12.35 13.13
N GLY A 135 -10.26 11.81 14.17
CA GLY A 135 -10.75 10.71 14.98
C GLY A 135 -11.68 11.14 16.13
N PRO A 136 -11.97 10.26 17.09
CA PRO A 136 -11.50 8.88 17.19
C PRO A 136 -12.19 7.93 16.21
N TYR A 137 -11.57 6.73 15.97
CA TYR A 137 -11.99 5.80 14.94
C TYR A 137 -12.69 4.56 15.52
N ASP A 138 -13.63 3.99 14.75
CA ASP A 138 -14.31 2.73 15.07
C ASP A 138 -13.56 1.54 14.47
N LEU A 139 -12.83 1.79 13.36
CA LEU A 139 -12.05 0.79 12.65
C LEU A 139 -10.76 1.43 12.12
N VAL A 140 -9.64 0.73 12.28
CA VAL A 140 -8.38 1.05 11.61
C VAL A 140 -7.97 -0.14 10.75
N VAL A 141 -7.71 0.11 9.47
CA VAL A 141 -7.23 -0.90 8.52
C VAL A 141 -5.92 -0.44 7.90
N CYS A 142 -5.02 -1.39 7.57
CA CYS A 142 -3.72 -1.08 6.99
C CYS A 142 -3.31 -2.16 5.97
N ASP A 143 -3.25 -1.79 4.69
CA ASP A 143 -2.70 -2.63 3.61
C ASP A 143 -1.32 -2.12 3.14
N ALA A 144 -0.66 -1.26 3.92
CA ALA A 144 0.67 -0.76 3.61
C ALA A 144 1.66 -1.93 3.42
N ALA A 145 2.53 -1.80 2.43
CA ALA A 145 3.61 -2.73 2.17
C ALA A 145 4.94 -1.98 2.01
N PRO A 146 6.05 -2.53 2.49
CA PRO A 146 7.35 -1.97 2.18
C PRO A 146 7.66 -2.13 0.69
N LYS A 147 8.55 -1.27 0.17
CA LYS A 147 9.18 -1.55 -1.13
C LYS A 147 10.02 -2.82 -0.98
N THR A 148 9.61 -3.87 -1.69
CA THR A 148 10.30 -5.16 -1.63
C THR A 148 11.66 -5.08 -2.32
N THR A 149 12.65 -5.68 -1.68
CA THR A 149 14.04 -5.78 -2.19
C THR A 149 14.32 -7.12 -2.85
N GLY A 150 13.41 -8.09 -2.68
CA GLY A 150 13.62 -9.50 -3.02
C GLY A 150 14.38 -10.28 -1.95
N ASN A 151 14.91 -9.60 -0.92
CA ASN A 151 15.49 -10.26 0.24
C ASN A 151 14.43 -10.44 1.32
N ARG A 152 14.03 -11.67 1.57
CA ARG A 152 12.93 -12.01 2.48
C ARG A 152 13.16 -11.46 3.90
N THR A 153 14.37 -11.56 4.42
CA THR A 153 14.69 -11.06 5.78
C THR A 153 14.52 -9.56 5.88
N VAL A 154 15.01 -8.81 4.88
CA VAL A 154 14.88 -7.34 4.84
C VAL A 154 13.41 -6.94 4.67
N ASP A 155 12.70 -7.62 3.79
CA ASP A 155 11.30 -7.28 3.47
C ASP A 155 10.37 -7.59 4.64
N THR A 156 10.61 -8.69 5.39
CA THR A 156 9.84 -9.00 6.61
C THR A 156 10.12 -8.01 7.74
N ALA A 157 11.39 -7.65 8.00
CA ALA A 157 11.74 -6.65 9.01
C ALA A 157 11.08 -5.28 8.73
N ARG A 158 11.08 -4.85 7.46
CA ARG A 158 10.36 -3.62 7.06
C ARG A 158 8.84 -3.73 7.21
N SER A 159 8.28 -4.91 6.94
CA SER A 159 6.85 -5.16 7.14
C SER A 159 6.49 -5.08 8.63
N GLU A 160 7.33 -5.58 9.52
CA GLU A 160 7.13 -5.47 10.98
C GLU A 160 7.09 -4.03 11.46
N GLN A 161 7.99 -3.18 10.97
CA GLN A 161 7.97 -1.75 11.30
C GLN A 161 6.65 -1.08 10.88
N LEU A 162 6.08 -1.47 9.73
CA LEU A 162 4.76 -0.98 9.31
C LEU A 162 3.64 -1.50 10.21
N VAL A 163 3.74 -2.76 10.67
CA VAL A 163 2.78 -3.32 11.63
C VAL A 163 2.86 -2.60 12.97
N GLU A 164 4.04 -2.37 13.51
CA GLU A 164 4.24 -1.62 14.75
C GLU A 164 3.64 -0.21 14.67
N MET A 165 3.89 0.48 13.56
CA MET A 165 3.30 1.79 13.28
C MET A 165 1.76 1.70 13.24
N ALA A 166 1.18 0.72 12.55
CA ALA A 166 -0.27 0.56 12.46
C ALA A 166 -0.89 0.18 13.83
N VAL A 167 -0.23 -0.66 14.62
CA VAL A 167 -0.64 -1.01 16.00
C VAL A 167 -0.63 0.24 16.90
N TRP A 168 0.39 1.10 16.76
CA TRP A 168 0.43 2.38 17.47
C TRP A 168 -0.79 3.25 17.12
N TYR A 169 -1.16 3.38 15.84
CA TYR A 169 -2.37 4.09 15.42
C TYR A 169 -3.64 3.49 16.04
N ALA A 170 -3.76 2.16 16.02
CA ALA A 170 -4.90 1.48 16.61
C ALA A 170 -4.98 1.72 18.12
N GLN A 171 -3.85 1.62 18.82
CA GLN A 171 -3.80 1.85 20.26
C GLN A 171 -4.14 3.30 20.64
N ALA A 172 -3.60 4.27 19.90
CA ALA A 172 -3.74 5.69 20.23
C ALA A 172 -5.09 6.28 19.78
N MET A 173 -5.70 5.76 18.72
CA MET A 173 -6.79 6.46 18.03
C MET A 173 -8.09 5.67 17.89
N LEU A 174 -8.11 4.34 18.12
CA LEU A 174 -9.35 3.58 18.16
C LEU A 174 -10.14 3.88 19.43
N LYS A 175 -11.47 3.95 19.28
CA LYS A 175 -12.42 3.91 20.39
C LYS A 175 -12.34 2.56 21.12
N GLN A 176 -12.81 2.50 22.37
CA GLN A 176 -13.17 1.23 22.99
C GLN A 176 -14.19 0.48 22.11
N GLY A 177 -14.06 -0.83 22.00
CA GLY A 177 -14.90 -1.62 21.11
C GLY A 177 -14.49 -1.56 19.64
N GLY A 178 -13.54 -0.71 19.25
CA GLY A 178 -13.05 -0.57 17.89
C GLY A 178 -12.26 -1.79 17.41
N ASN A 179 -12.19 -1.95 16.08
CA ASN A 179 -11.55 -3.09 15.42
C ASN A 179 -10.34 -2.67 14.62
N PHE A 180 -9.46 -3.64 14.35
CA PHE A 180 -8.18 -3.42 13.66
C PHE A 180 -7.85 -4.55 12.70
N ALA A 181 -7.31 -4.20 11.52
CA ALA A 181 -6.71 -5.17 10.61
C ALA A 181 -5.46 -4.60 9.98
N VAL A 182 -4.37 -5.37 9.96
CA VAL A 182 -3.09 -4.96 9.37
C VAL A 182 -2.45 -6.10 8.61
N LYS A 183 -1.89 -5.78 7.44
CA LYS A 183 -1.08 -6.71 6.66
C LYS A 183 0.28 -6.92 7.30
N ILE A 184 0.74 -8.17 7.29
CA ILE A 184 2.09 -8.56 7.69
C ILE A 184 2.66 -9.57 6.69
N PHE A 185 3.96 -9.52 6.46
CA PHE A 185 4.67 -10.60 5.79
C PHE A 185 5.03 -11.67 6.81
N GLN A 186 4.62 -12.92 6.53
CA GLN A 186 4.84 -14.04 7.44
C GLN A 186 6.31 -14.31 7.70
N ASN A 187 6.68 -14.22 8.96
CA ASN A 187 7.96 -14.65 9.52
C ASN A 187 7.73 -15.31 10.90
N GLY A 188 8.80 -15.61 11.60
CA GLY A 188 8.72 -16.26 12.93
C GLY A 188 8.06 -15.40 14.02
N ASP A 189 8.02 -14.06 13.89
CA ASP A 189 7.66 -13.13 14.97
C ASP A 189 6.17 -12.78 15.02
N GLN A 190 5.38 -13.24 14.04
CA GLN A 190 3.94 -13.03 13.99
C GLN A 190 3.22 -13.40 15.32
N GLN A 191 3.67 -14.45 16.00
CA GLN A 191 3.07 -14.88 17.27
C GLN A 191 3.34 -13.90 18.41
N ALA A 192 4.53 -13.26 18.43
CA ALA A 192 4.86 -12.24 19.41
C ALA A 192 3.95 -11.00 19.23
N ILE A 193 3.76 -10.57 17.98
CA ILE A 193 2.86 -9.45 17.64
C ILE A 193 1.42 -9.79 18.04
N LEU A 194 0.92 -10.98 17.71
CA LEU A 194 -0.41 -11.41 18.12
C LEU A 194 -0.57 -11.44 19.64
N LYS A 195 0.47 -11.83 20.37
CA LYS A 195 0.45 -11.78 21.84
C LYS A 195 0.31 -10.35 22.36
N SER A 196 1.09 -9.40 21.84
CA SER A 196 0.96 -7.99 22.23
C SER A 196 -0.40 -7.39 21.83
N MET A 197 -0.95 -7.77 20.68
CA MET A 197 -2.30 -7.34 20.29
C MET A 197 -3.38 -7.85 21.23
N ARG A 198 -3.23 -9.02 21.88
CA ARG A 198 -4.20 -9.52 22.88
C ARG A 198 -4.22 -8.69 24.17
N GLU A 199 -3.18 -7.91 24.43
CA GLU A 199 -3.21 -6.94 25.52
C GLU A 199 -4.12 -5.75 25.22
N ILE A 200 -4.23 -5.38 23.91
CA ILE A 200 -5.02 -4.24 23.42
C ILE A 200 -6.45 -4.66 23.09
N PHE A 201 -6.63 -5.82 22.48
CA PHE A 201 -7.92 -6.30 21.96
C PHE A 201 -8.44 -7.50 22.75
N THR A 202 -9.76 -7.66 22.79
CA THR A 202 -10.41 -8.83 23.40
C THR A 202 -10.04 -10.12 22.65
N SER A 203 -9.86 -10.03 21.32
CA SER A 203 -9.39 -11.13 20.48
C SER A 203 -8.40 -10.62 19.42
N ALA A 204 -7.30 -11.36 19.21
CA ALA A 204 -6.38 -11.13 18.10
C ALA A 204 -6.05 -12.42 17.41
N LYS A 205 -6.22 -12.45 16.07
CA LYS A 205 -6.07 -13.64 15.21
C LYS A 205 -5.34 -13.30 13.93
N GLY A 206 -4.57 -14.28 13.42
CA GLY A 206 -4.08 -14.24 12.05
C GLY A 206 -5.15 -14.75 11.09
N PHE A 207 -5.21 -14.15 9.90
CA PHE A 207 -6.09 -14.58 8.82
C PHE A 207 -5.42 -14.37 7.47
N LYS A 208 -5.39 -15.40 6.63
CA LYS A 208 -4.89 -15.30 5.26
C LYS A 208 -6.08 -15.40 4.30
N PRO A 209 -6.46 -14.27 3.65
CA PRO A 209 -7.49 -14.27 2.61
C PRO A 209 -7.13 -15.18 1.43
N GLU A 210 -8.12 -15.81 0.80
CA GLU A 210 -7.94 -16.58 -0.43
C GLU A 210 -7.51 -15.71 -1.60
N ALA A 211 -7.91 -14.44 -1.60
CA ALA A 211 -7.47 -13.45 -2.57
C ALA A 211 -5.97 -13.12 -2.51
N CYS A 212 -5.24 -13.58 -1.50
CA CYS A 212 -3.77 -13.54 -1.52
C CYS A 212 -3.25 -14.48 -2.62
N ARG A 213 -2.14 -14.10 -3.27
CA ARG A 213 -1.47 -15.02 -4.22
C ARG A 213 -0.95 -16.24 -3.47
N SER A 214 -0.98 -17.40 -4.11
CA SER A 214 -0.52 -18.68 -3.51
C SER A 214 0.92 -18.60 -3.01
N GLU A 215 1.80 -17.99 -3.81
CA GLU A 215 3.21 -17.78 -3.52
C GLU A 215 3.48 -16.61 -2.55
N SER A 216 2.46 -15.79 -2.26
CA SER A 216 2.61 -14.66 -1.34
C SER A 216 2.71 -15.12 0.11
N PHE A 217 3.69 -14.59 0.80
CA PHE A 217 3.84 -14.78 2.25
C PHE A 217 3.11 -13.70 3.07
N GLU A 218 2.20 -12.94 2.44
CA GLU A 218 1.36 -11.99 3.15
C GLU A 218 0.22 -12.67 3.91
N THR A 219 -0.10 -12.13 5.07
CA THR A 219 -1.27 -12.46 5.89
C THR A 219 -1.74 -11.23 6.62
N TYR A 220 -2.85 -11.32 7.35
CA TYR A 220 -3.41 -10.21 8.11
C TYR A 220 -3.50 -10.57 9.58
N LEU A 221 -3.20 -9.59 10.45
CA LEU A 221 -3.48 -9.65 11.87
C LEU A 221 -4.74 -8.84 12.13
N VAL A 222 -5.70 -9.46 12.81
CA VAL A 222 -7.01 -8.86 13.06
C VAL A 222 -7.22 -8.78 14.57
N GLY A 223 -7.44 -7.56 15.07
CA GLY A 223 -7.79 -7.27 16.45
C GLY A 223 -9.26 -6.87 16.55
N ILE A 224 -9.99 -7.53 17.42
CA ILE A 224 -11.43 -7.31 17.62
C ILE A 224 -11.69 -6.76 19.00
N ASN A 225 -12.51 -5.73 19.06
CA ASN A 225 -13.04 -5.15 20.29
C ASN A 225 -11.90 -4.64 21.21
N LYS A 226 -11.39 -3.44 20.90
CA LYS A 226 -10.39 -2.76 21.76
C LYS A 226 -10.91 -2.62 23.18
N LYS A 227 -10.09 -2.99 24.14
CA LYS A 227 -10.36 -2.91 25.58
C LYS A 227 -10.45 -1.49 26.11
#